data_5715d312fbac71a8a489598856d98a49
#
_entry.id   5715d312fbac71a8a489598856d98a49
#
_cell.length_a   1.000
_cell.length_b   1.000
_cell.length_c   1.000
_cell.angle_alpha   90.00
_cell.angle_beta   90.00
_cell.angle_gamma   90.00
#
_symmetry.space_group_name_H-M   'P 1'
#
loop_
_entity.id
_entity.type
_entity.pdbx_description
1 polymer ?
#
loop_
_entity_poly.entity_id
_entity_poly.type
_entity_poly.pdbx_seq_one_letter_code
_entity_poly.pdbx_strand_id
1 'polypeptide(L)'
;VSSIGTRGTAVGFIGLAVVGLALTGCKSGNEEKDPAPASSPSAAQPSKSAEPDTSASPSAGGGDAPAPGTAGTAKSGQSFKIGEAATVPFKYGTEKAGTIALTVTGIEQGQASDLAALKLGDKVKGMVPYYIRYSVKNVGTTDLSHTSVGHIKGLLPDGSEAQGLSIIGTFEKCDDDSLPRDFTNGKSQTNCAVALAPSAQTKVVGAEYWGEPYNSLSDKKGLTWK
;
A
#
# COMPACT_ATOMS: atom_id res chain seq x y z
N VAL A 1 -16.99 48.62 -31.89
CA VAL A 1 -18.42 48.41 -32.19
C VAL A 1 -18.90 47.32 -31.25
N SER A 2 -19.77 47.77 -30.37
CA SER A 2 -20.46 47.00 -29.32
C SER A 2 -21.34 45.89 -29.88
N SER A 3 -21.50 44.83 -29.12
CA SER A 3 -22.81 44.18 -28.99
C SER A 3 -22.94 43.37 -27.70
N ILE A 4 -23.90 43.77 -26.93
CA ILE A 4 -24.45 43.26 -25.69
C ILE A 4 -25.55 42.26 -26.06
N GLY A 5 -25.69 41.18 -25.36
CA GLY A 5 -26.81 40.23 -25.46
C GLY A 5 -26.81 39.29 -24.24
N THR A 6 -27.44 39.61 -23.23
CA THR A 6 -28.78 39.40 -22.63
C THR A 6 -29.07 37.95 -22.18
N ARG A 7 -29.10 37.80 -20.86
CA ARG A 7 -30.01 37.10 -19.92
C ARG A 7 -30.78 35.83 -20.37
N GLY A 8 -30.64 34.82 -19.55
CA GLY A 8 -31.57 33.71 -19.45
C GLY A 8 -31.53 33.07 -18.07
N THR A 9 -32.38 33.57 -17.17
CA THR A 9 -32.71 33.00 -15.86
C THR A 9 -33.74 31.89 -16.08
N ALA A 10 -33.51 30.72 -15.55
CA ALA A 10 -34.56 29.70 -15.36
C ALA A 10 -34.44 29.12 -13.97
N VAL A 11 -35.43 29.48 -13.17
CA VAL A 11 -35.78 28.97 -11.84
C VAL A 11 -36.70 27.76 -12.08
N GLY A 12 -36.53 26.68 -11.33
CA GLY A 12 -37.42 25.51 -11.40
C GLY A 12 -37.15 24.53 -10.27
N PHE A 13 -37.82 24.72 -9.15
CA PHE A 13 -38.65 23.88 -8.29
C PHE A 13 -38.12 22.51 -7.86
N ILE A 14 -37.83 22.37 -6.55
CA ILE A 14 -38.57 21.70 -5.44
C ILE A 14 -39.07 20.29 -5.80
N GLY A 15 -38.50 19.34 -5.09
CA GLY A 15 -39.03 17.99 -4.94
C GLY A 15 -38.47 17.36 -3.65
N LEU A 16 -39.10 17.70 -2.51
CA LEU A 16 -39.00 16.93 -1.26
C LEU A 16 -39.73 15.60 -1.46
N ALA A 17 -39.04 14.51 -1.24
CA ALA A 17 -39.68 13.22 -0.95
C ALA A 17 -39.02 12.63 0.29
N VAL A 18 -39.67 12.83 1.40
CA VAL A 18 -39.48 12.13 2.67
C VAL A 18 -40.21 10.79 2.55
N VAL A 19 -39.50 9.69 2.64
CA VAL A 19 -40.09 8.38 2.93
C VAL A 19 -39.33 7.80 4.11
N GLY A 20 -39.97 7.89 5.25
CA GLY A 20 -39.65 7.13 6.41
C GLY A 20 -40.26 5.74 6.31
N LEU A 21 -39.58 4.74 6.83
CA LEU A 21 -40.11 3.42 7.26
C LEU A 21 -39.05 2.78 8.12
N ALA A 22 -39.31 2.76 9.38
CA ALA A 22 -39.90 1.71 10.20
C ALA A 22 -38.91 0.60 10.56
N LEU A 23 -38.51 0.73 11.80
CA LEU A 23 -37.91 -0.31 12.66
C LEU A 23 -38.90 -1.47 12.83
N THR A 24 -38.46 -2.67 12.53
CA THR A 24 -39.05 -3.86 13.15
C THR A 24 -37.93 -4.65 13.80
N GLY A 25 -37.97 -4.66 15.10
CA GLY A 25 -37.21 -5.56 15.94
C GLY A 25 -37.83 -6.96 15.96
N CYS A 26 -37.02 -7.95 16.17
CA CYS A 26 -37.33 -9.28 16.73
C CYS A 26 -36.09 -9.66 17.52
N LYS A 27 -36.12 -9.56 18.73
CA LYS A 27 -36.52 -10.31 19.93
C LYS A 27 -36.02 -11.75 19.95
N SER A 28 -35.12 -11.97 20.88
CA SER A 28 -34.84 -13.11 21.77
C SER A 28 -35.30 -14.51 21.36
N GLY A 29 -34.37 -15.41 21.47
CA GLY A 29 -34.58 -16.82 21.69
C GLY A 29 -33.34 -17.40 22.38
N ASN A 30 -33.42 -17.44 23.68
CA ASN A 30 -32.54 -18.14 24.61
C ASN A 30 -32.91 -19.61 24.55
N GLU A 31 -31.97 -20.53 24.41
CA GLU A 31 -32.10 -21.85 25.03
C GLU A 31 -30.71 -22.47 25.27
N GLU A 32 -30.45 -22.53 26.50
CA GLU A 32 -29.45 -23.25 27.25
C GLU A 32 -29.63 -24.75 27.05
N LYS A 33 -28.53 -25.49 26.84
CA LYS A 33 -28.42 -26.88 27.30
C LYS A 33 -26.97 -27.36 27.28
N ASP A 34 -26.33 -27.27 28.42
CA ASP A 34 -25.29 -28.21 28.89
C ASP A 34 -25.97 -29.51 29.40
N PRO A 35 -25.32 -30.66 29.45
CA PRO A 35 -24.15 -30.88 30.27
C PRO A 35 -23.11 -31.91 29.73
N ALA A 36 -21.90 -31.78 30.29
CA ALA A 36 -20.81 -32.77 30.32
C ALA A 36 -21.21 -34.05 31.13
N PRO A 37 -20.36 -35.13 31.35
CA PRO A 37 -18.91 -35.15 31.39
C PRO A 37 -18.22 -36.50 31.00
N ALA A 38 -16.87 -36.49 31.14
CA ALA A 38 -15.96 -37.64 31.45
C ALA A 38 -15.56 -38.56 30.29
N SER A 39 -14.30 -38.81 30.04
CA SER A 39 -13.30 -39.51 30.84
C SER A 39 -11.91 -39.45 30.15
N SER A 40 -10.89 -39.13 30.91
CA SER A 40 -9.51 -39.63 30.73
C SER A 40 -9.44 -41.05 31.35
N PRO A 41 -8.45 -41.89 31.06
CA PRO A 41 -7.03 -41.64 31.26
C PRO A 41 -6.03 -42.45 30.41
N SER A 42 -4.79 -42.10 30.58
CA SER A 42 -3.58 -42.94 30.80
C SER A 42 -2.60 -43.19 29.69
N ALA A 43 -1.52 -42.52 29.81
CA ALA A 43 -0.12 -42.94 29.99
C ALA A 43 0.47 -44.04 29.09
N ALA A 44 1.56 -43.71 28.44
CA ALA A 44 2.85 -44.39 28.55
C ALA A 44 3.95 -43.68 27.68
N GLN A 45 4.96 -43.20 28.33
CA GLN A 45 6.35 -43.08 27.86
C GLN A 45 7.08 -44.33 28.36
N PRO A 46 8.33 -44.70 28.00
CA PRO A 46 9.40 -44.02 27.23
C PRO A 46 10.16 -44.93 26.26
N SER A 47 11.08 -44.43 25.47
CA SER A 47 12.49 -44.85 25.32
C SER A 47 13.16 -44.25 24.10
N LYS A 48 14.11 -43.40 24.31
CA LYS A 48 15.58 -43.44 24.17
C LYS A 48 16.18 -43.79 22.82
N SER A 49 17.03 -42.85 22.39
CA SER A 49 18.36 -42.96 21.79
C SER A 49 18.48 -43.16 20.29
N ALA A 50 18.99 -42.12 19.59
CA ALA A 50 20.33 -42.07 18.99
C ALA A 50 20.49 -40.83 18.10
N GLU A 51 21.42 -39.96 18.44
CA GLU A 51 22.22 -39.13 17.51
C GLU A 51 23.39 -40.01 17.01
N PRO A 52 24.20 -39.63 16.02
CA PRO A 52 24.22 -38.40 15.21
C PRO A 52 24.26 -38.68 13.68
N ASP A 53 24.00 -37.72 12.81
CA ASP A 53 25.00 -37.46 11.80
C ASP A 53 24.79 -36.10 11.09
N THR A 54 25.87 -35.46 10.95
CA THR A 54 26.23 -34.23 10.28
C THR A 54 25.75 -34.24 8.82
N SER A 55 24.91 -33.27 8.41
CA SER A 55 24.87 -32.89 7.02
C SER A 55 24.64 -31.39 6.85
N ALA A 56 25.58 -30.79 6.21
CA ALA A 56 25.77 -29.40 5.94
C ALA A 56 24.52 -28.75 5.30
N SER A 57 24.05 -27.70 5.93
CA SER A 57 23.12 -26.73 5.35
C SER A 57 23.87 -25.87 4.33
N PRO A 58 23.39 -25.72 3.09
CA PRO A 58 23.94 -24.68 2.24
C PRO A 58 23.48 -23.33 2.76
N SER A 59 24.44 -22.54 3.18
CA SER A 59 24.30 -21.13 3.49
C SER A 59 23.70 -20.41 2.28
N ALA A 60 22.40 -20.12 2.35
CA ALA A 60 21.80 -19.15 1.45
C ALA A 60 22.40 -17.80 1.82
N GLY A 61 23.19 -17.27 0.90
CA GLY A 61 23.78 -15.95 0.99
C GLY A 61 22.67 -14.90 1.22
N GLY A 62 22.51 -14.49 2.45
CA GLY A 62 21.79 -13.27 2.77
C GLY A 62 22.61 -12.14 2.17
N GLY A 63 22.12 -11.56 1.08
CA GLY A 63 22.62 -10.27 0.64
C GLY A 63 22.33 -9.28 1.77
N ASP A 64 23.36 -8.80 2.42
CA ASP A 64 23.29 -7.69 3.34
C ASP A 64 22.66 -6.50 2.61
N ALA A 65 21.37 -6.28 2.86
CA ALA A 65 20.80 -4.99 2.56
C ALA A 65 21.64 -3.94 3.33
N PRO A 66 22.09 -2.86 2.69
CA PRO A 66 22.89 -1.85 3.35
C PRO A 66 22.19 -1.42 4.64
N ALA A 67 22.88 -1.53 5.76
CA ALA A 67 22.40 -1.02 7.03
C ALA A 67 21.93 0.42 6.82
N PRO A 68 20.77 0.85 7.37
CA PRO A 68 20.35 2.23 7.28
C PRO A 68 21.40 3.07 7.99
N GLY A 69 22.30 3.65 7.20
CA GLY A 69 23.19 4.68 7.70
C GLY A 69 22.33 5.77 8.31
N THR A 70 22.86 6.48 9.27
CA THR A 70 22.38 7.75 9.82
C THR A 70 22.32 8.82 8.72
N ALA A 71 21.68 8.51 7.61
CA ALA A 71 21.39 9.46 6.55
C ALA A 71 20.33 10.41 7.09
N GLY A 72 20.64 11.69 7.06
CA GLY A 72 19.68 12.73 7.40
C GLY A 72 18.42 12.59 6.54
N THR A 73 17.35 13.27 6.92
CA THR A 73 16.11 13.32 6.16
C THR A 73 16.35 13.67 4.70
N ALA A 74 15.76 12.92 3.81
CA ALA A 74 15.86 13.14 2.36
C ALA A 74 15.41 14.56 1.97
N LYS A 75 16.10 15.15 1.03
CA LYS A 75 15.79 16.50 0.53
C LYS A 75 14.77 16.45 -0.59
N SER A 76 13.89 17.46 -0.65
CA SER A 76 12.93 17.62 -1.75
C SER A 76 13.62 17.52 -3.12
N GLY A 77 13.09 16.70 -4.02
CA GLY A 77 13.64 16.45 -5.34
C GLY A 77 14.87 15.54 -5.38
N GLN A 78 15.25 14.91 -4.27
CA GLN A 78 16.37 13.99 -4.24
C GLN A 78 16.03 12.71 -5.00
N SER A 79 17.04 12.19 -5.72
CA SER A 79 16.94 10.94 -6.47
C SER A 79 17.78 9.86 -5.81
N PHE A 80 17.29 8.62 -5.89
CA PHE A 80 17.87 7.41 -5.34
C PHE A 80 17.94 6.34 -6.42
N LYS A 81 18.80 5.36 -6.26
CA LYS A 81 18.74 4.13 -7.05
C LYS A 81 17.68 3.20 -6.48
N ILE A 82 17.10 2.35 -7.33
CA ILE A 82 16.25 1.26 -6.86
C ILE A 82 17.05 0.40 -5.87
N GLY A 83 16.46 0.12 -4.71
CA GLY A 83 17.13 -0.53 -3.59
C GLY A 83 17.75 0.41 -2.55
N GLU A 84 17.91 1.69 -2.85
CA GLU A 84 18.41 2.67 -1.86
C GLU A 84 17.27 3.18 -0.97
N ALA A 85 17.56 3.30 0.33
CA ALA A 85 16.60 3.78 1.31
C ALA A 85 16.65 5.31 1.44
N ALA A 86 15.48 5.94 1.43
CA ALA A 86 15.29 7.34 1.78
C ALA A 86 14.69 7.44 3.18
N THR A 87 15.33 8.17 4.09
CA THR A 87 14.72 8.53 5.38
C THR A 87 13.80 9.72 5.19
N VAL A 88 12.51 9.54 5.47
CA VAL A 88 11.49 10.55 5.25
C VAL A 88 10.65 10.79 6.51
N PRO A 89 10.29 12.06 6.81
CA PRO A 89 9.23 12.33 7.76
C PRO A 89 7.93 11.76 7.17
N PHE A 90 7.15 11.15 8.02
CA PHE A 90 5.89 10.51 7.65
C PHE A 90 4.77 11.11 8.48
N LYS A 91 3.67 11.42 7.81
CA LYS A 91 2.48 11.94 8.45
C LYS A 91 1.25 11.24 7.89
N TYR A 92 0.39 10.79 8.77
CA TYR A 92 -0.87 10.14 8.43
C TYR A 92 -2.02 10.82 9.16
N GLY A 93 -2.85 11.52 8.40
CA GLY A 93 -3.88 12.36 8.97
C GLY A 93 -3.30 13.48 9.84
N THR A 94 -4.01 13.84 10.89
CA THR A 94 -3.60 14.90 11.84
C THR A 94 -2.92 14.35 13.09
N GLU A 95 -3.01 13.06 13.34
CA GLU A 95 -2.70 12.47 14.65
C GLU A 95 -1.43 11.65 14.69
N LYS A 96 -1.03 11.05 13.57
CA LYS A 96 0.16 10.19 13.54
C LYS A 96 1.26 10.81 12.70
N ALA A 97 2.40 11.04 13.33
CA ALA A 97 3.61 11.52 12.67
C ALA A 97 4.83 10.73 13.18
N GLY A 98 5.73 10.41 12.28
CA GLY A 98 6.92 9.62 12.59
C GLY A 98 8.01 9.77 11.53
N THR A 99 8.95 8.87 11.54
CA THR A 99 10.03 8.80 10.55
C THR A 99 10.12 7.38 10.02
N ILE A 100 10.11 7.26 8.71
CA ILE A 100 10.25 5.97 8.04
C ILE A 100 11.46 5.98 7.11
N ALA A 101 12.04 4.80 6.88
CA ALA A 101 12.90 4.56 5.75
C ALA A 101 12.05 3.92 4.65
N LEU A 102 11.98 4.57 3.50
CA LEU A 102 11.25 4.14 2.32
C LEU A 102 12.22 3.69 1.25
N THR A 103 12.00 2.52 0.67
CA THR A 103 12.86 1.94 -0.36
C THR A 103 12.00 1.39 -1.48
N VAL A 104 12.15 1.90 -2.69
CA VAL A 104 11.60 1.22 -3.87
C VAL A 104 12.52 0.04 -4.21
N THR A 105 12.00 -1.17 -4.10
CA THR A 105 12.79 -2.41 -4.26
C THR A 105 12.75 -2.97 -5.68
N GLY A 106 11.75 -2.57 -6.48
CA GLY A 106 11.62 -3.02 -7.86
C GLY A 106 10.44 -2.41 -8.57
N ILE A 107 10.51 -2.42 -9.90
CA ILE A 107 9.43 -2.03 -10.80
C ILE A 107 9.27 -3.17 -11.81
N GLU A 108 8.16 -3.88 -11.72
CA GLU A 108 7.89 -5.10 -12.48
C GLU A 108 6.77 -4.86 -13.48
N GLN A 109 6.98 -5.23 -14.74
CA GLN A 109 5.93 -5.21 -15.75
C GLN A 109 4.99 -6.40 -15.56
N GLY A 110 3.72 -6.15 -15.40
CA GLY A 110 2.67 -7.16 -15.39
C GLY A 110 2.10 -7.45 -16.77
N GLN A 111 1.05 -8.25 -16.81
CA GLN A 111 0.31 -8.59 -18.02
C GLN A 111 -0.99 -7.77 -18.07
N ALA A 112 -1.39 -7.35 -19.27
CA ALA A 112 -2.69 -6.67 -19.45
C ALA A 112 -3.87 -7.53 -18.94
N SER A 113 -3.75 -8.85 -19.01
CA SER A 113 -4.73 -9.80 -18.45
C SER A 113 -4.86 -9.73 -16.93
N ASP A 114 -3.84 -9.27 -16.22
CA ASP A 114 -3.90 -9.13 -14.75
C ASP A 114 -4.99 -8.13 -14.34
N LEU A 115 -5.25 -7.12 -15.19
CA LEU A 115 -6.28 -6.11 -14.96
C LEU A 115 -7.71 -6.64 -15.13
N ALA A 116 -7.89 -7.81 -15.74
CA ALA A 116 -9.23 -8.39 -15.99
C ALA A 116 -9.98 -8.67 -14.67
N ALA A 117 -9.26 -9.10 -13.62
CA ALA A 117 -9.82 -9.33 -12.29
C ALA A 117 -10.44 -8.07 -11.67
N LEU A 118 -9.97 -6.90 -12.05
CA LEU A 118 -10.42 -5.61 -11.52
C LEU A 118 -11.64 -5.04 -12.21
N LYS A 119 -12.11 -5.69 -13.30
CA LYS A 119 -13.34 -5.33 -14.06
C LYS A 119 -13.40 -3.86 -14.48
N LEU A 120 -12.27 -3.27 -14.87
CA LEU A 120 -12.15 -1.85 -15.22
C LEU A 120 -12.66 -1.53 -16.63
N GLY A 121 -12.95 -2.55 -17.45
CA GLY A 121 -13.49 -2.41 -18.80
C GLY A 121 -12.56 -1.61 -19.73
N ASP A 122 -13.16 -0.77 -20.55
CA ASP A 122 -12.43 0.01 -21.57
C ASP A 122 -11.50 1.08 -21.00
N LYS A 123 -11.58 1.40 -19.71
CA LYS A 123 -10.75 2.40 -19.06
C LYS A 123 -9.26 2.06 -19.07
N VAL A 124 -8.94 0.77 -19.15
CA VAL A 124 -7.56 0.26 -19.14
C VAL A 124 -7.20 -0.47 -20.44
N LYS A 125 -7.99 -0.31 -21.48
CA LYS A 125 -7.78 -0.96 -22.77
C LYS A 125 -6.45 -0.49 -23.40
N GLY A 126 -5.59 -1.45 -23.72
CA GLY A 126 -4.27 -1.18 -24.28
C GLY A 126 -3.21 -0.74 -23.27
N MET A 127 -3.58 -0.56 -22.02
CA MET A 127 -2.62 -0.24 -20.94
C MET A 127 -1.93 -1.49 -20.42
N VAL A 128 -0.73 -1.31 -19.89
CA VAL A 128 0.08 -2.35 -19.28
C VAL A 128 0.35 -1.99 -17.82
N PRO A 129 0.00 -2.88 -16.86
CA PRO A 129 0.28 -2.62 -15.47
C PRO A 129 1.76 -2.77 -15.14
N TYR A 130 2.23 -1.96 -14.21
CA TYR A 130 3.53 -2.07 -13.58
C TYR A 130 3.33 -2.10 -12.06
N TYR A 131 4.03 -3.01 -11.41
CA TYR A 131 3.99 -3.20 -9.97
C TYR A 131 5.23 -2.58 -9.35
N ILE A 132 5.04 -1.49 -8.63
CA ILE A 132 6.09 -0.79 -7.93
C ILE A 132 6.18 -1.37 -6.53
N ARG A 133 7.18 -2.24 -6.31
CA ARG A 133 7.44 -2.84 -5.00
C ARG A 133 8.22 -1.86 -4.13
N TYR A 134 7.79 -1.69 -2.91
CA TYR A 134 8.51 -0.85 -1.97
C TYR A 134 8.46 -1.40 -0.55
N SER A 135 9.47 -1.08 0.23
CA SER A 135 9.58 -1.43 1.65
C SER A 135 9.48 -0.19 2.51
N VAL A 136 8.75 -0.31 3.58
CA VAL A 136 8.61 0.71 4.62
C VAL A 136 9.21 0.15 5.90
N LYS A 137 10.15 0.88 6.51
CA LYS A 137 10.71 0.55 7.82
C LYS A 137 10.47 1.70 8.78
N ASN A 138 9.93 1.45 9.94
CA ASN A 138 9.83 2.45 10.99
C ASN A 138 11.22 2.68 11.59
N VAL A 139 11.77 3.88 11.43
CA VAL A 139 13.07 4.29 11.99
C VAL A 139 12.91 5.38 13.06
N GLY A 140 11.66 5.78 13.34
CA GLY A 140 11.29 6.70 14.41
C GLY A 140 10.85 5.98 15.68
N THR A 141 10.33 6.74 16.62
CA THR A 141 9.88 6.22 17.93
C THR A 141 8.36 6.09 18.03
N THR A 142 7.61 6.65 17.08
CA THR A 142 6.15 6.62 17.06
C THR A 142 5.67 5.25 16.59
N ASP A 143 4.64 4.71 17.22
CA ASP A 143 3.90 3.56 16.72
C ASP A 143 3.04 3.96 15.51
N LEU A 144 3.38 3.41 14.34
CA LEU A 144 2.71 3.68 13.07
C LEU A 144 1.69 2.60 12.69
N SER A 145 1.23 1.80 13.64
CA SER A 145 0.18 0.78 13.44
C SER A 145 -1.04 1.34 12.72
N HIS A 146 -1.57 0.57 11.79
CA HIS A 146 -2.80 0.87 11.04
C HIS A 146 -2.74 2.15 10.19
N THR A 147 -1.55 2.65 9.88
CA THR A 147 -1.36 3.70 8.89
C THR A 147 -1.05 3.11 7.52
N SER A 148 -1.27 3.85 6.46
CA SER A 148 -0.92 3.45 5.09
C SER A 148 0.09 4.42 4.51
N VAL A 149 1.14 3.88 3.91
CA VAL A 149 2.16 4.68 3.22
C VAL A 149 1.81 4.67 1.72
N GLY A 150 0.82 5.45 1.35
CA GLY A 150 0.49 5.67 -0.06
C GLY A 150 1.45 6.65 -0.73
N HIS A 151 0.95 7.37 -1.72
CA HIS A 151 1.69 8.42 -2.42
C HIS A 151 2.92 7.94 -3.22
N ILE A 152 2.89 6.68 -3.70
CA ILE A 152 3.85 6.15 -4.67
C ILE A 152 3.21 6.17 -6.05
N LYS A 153 3.91 6.72 -7.03
CA LYS A 153 3.48 6.75 -8.44
C LYS A 153 4.61 6.31 -9.36
N GLY A 154 4.25 5.80 -10.52
CA GLY A 154 5.20 5.43 -11.56
C GLY A 154 5.60 6.63 -12.40
N LEU A 155 6.83 6.60 -12.92
CA LEU A 155 7.34 7.61 -13.84
C LEU A 155 7.64 6.98 -15.21
N LEU A 156 7.22 7.66 -16.26
CA LEU A 156 7.52 7.33 -17.65
C LEU A 156 8.91 7.84 -18.06
N PRO A 157 9.43 7.44 -19.22
CA PRO A 157 10.79 7.83 -19.67
C PRO A 157 11.01 9.34 -19.80
N ASP A 158 9.96 10.09 -20.10
CA ASP A 158 9.99 11.55 -20.20
C ASP A 158 9.87 12.26 -18.83
N GLY A 159 9.72 11.49 -17.76
CA GLY A 159 9.55 11.98 -16.40
C GLY A 159 8.09 12.32 -16.03
N SER A 160 7.15 12.16 -16.95
CA SER A 160 5.73 12.31 -16.64
C SER A 160 5.21 11.14 -15.78
N GLU A 161 4.08 11.36 -15.13
CA GLU A 161 3.44 10.34 -14.30
C GLU A 161 2.74 9.29 -15.16
N ALA A 162 2.96 8.01 -14.85
CA ALA A 162 2.10 6.94 -15.30
C ALA A 162 0.76 7.02 -14.56
N GLN A 163 -0.32 6.57 -15.21
CA GLN A 163 -1.62 6.57 -14.56
C GLN A 163 -1.61 5.64 -13.33
N GLY A 164 -1.83 6.19 -12.14
CA GLY A 164 -2.00 5.41 -10.92
C GLY A 164 -3.31 4.64 -10.91
N LEU A 165 -3.31 3.47 -10.28
CA LEU A 165 -4.51 2.67 -10.05
C LEU A 165 -4.67 2.42 -8.55
N SER A 166 -5.72 3.02 -7.97
CA SER A 166 -6.12 2.73 -6.59
C SER A 166 -7.09 1.55 -6.59
N ILE A 167 -6.77 0.52 -5.83
CA ILE A 167 -7.54 -0.72 -5.77
C ILE A 167 -8.21 -0.78 -4.40
N ILE A 168 -9.52 -1.02 -4.39
CA ILE A 168 -10.29 -1.25 -3.18
C ILE A 168 -10.51 -2.77 -3.08
N GLY A 169 -10.02 -3.36 -2.00
CA GLY A 169 -10.01 -4.81 -1.80
C GLY A 169 -8.66 -5.44 -2.14
N THR A 170 -8.61 -6.75 -2.23
CA THR A 170 -7.38 -7.52 -2.43
C THR A 170 -7.06 -7.67 -3.92
N PHE A 171 -5.80 -7.43 -4.28
CA PHE A 171 -5.27 -7.72 -5.60
C PHE A 171 -3.96 -8.50 -5.44
N GLU A 172 -4.02 -9.81 -5.59
CA GLU A 172 -2.90 -10.74 -5.32
C GLU A 172 -1.58 -10.39 -6.00
N LYS A 173 -1.63 -9.65 -7.11
CA LYS A 173 -0.43 -9.21 -7.81
C LYS A 173 0.28 -8.05 -7.13
N CYS A 174 -0.46 -7.26 -6.32
CA CYS A 174 0.04 -6.03 -5.76
C CYS A 174 -0.78 -5.64 -4.51
N ASP A 175 -0.33 -6.11 -3.36
CA ASP A 175 -0.96 -5.79 -2.09
C ASP A 175 -0.40 -4.47 -1.54
N ASP A 176 -1.29 -3.59 -1.10
CA ASP A 176 -0.99 -2.32 -0.46
C ASP A 176 -1.72 -2.23 0.90
N ASP A 177 -1.30 -3.10 1.79
CA ASP A 177 -1.89 -3.21 3.11
C ASP A 177 -1.45 -2.08 4.04
N SER A 178 -2.34 -1.73 4.97
CA SER A 178 -1.98 -0.87 6.10
C SER A 178 -0.88 -1.52 6.94
N LEU A 179 -0.06 -0.68 7.56
CA LEU A 179 0.98 -1.15 8.47
C LEU A 179 0.36 -1.96 9.62
N PRO A 180 0.91 -3.11 9.99
CA PRO A 180 0.32 -4.01 10.97
C PRO A 180 0.33 -3.40 12.36
N ARG A 181 -0.35 -4.09 13.28
CA ARG A 181 -0.28 -3.76 14.71
C ARG A 181 1.17 -3.79 15.19
N ASP A 182 1.50 -2.93 16.17
CA ASP A 182 2.82 -2.83 16.76
C ASP A 182 3.92 -2.50 15.75
N PHE A 183 3.59 -1.65 14.76
CA PHE A 183 4.57 -1.18 13.79
C PHE A 183 5.47 -0.09 14.37
N THR A 184 6.28 -0.52 15.33
CA THR A 184 7.22 0.30 16.09
C THR A 184 8.62 0.33 15.46
N ASN A 185 9.56 0.98 16.10
CA ASN A 185 10.95 1.09 15.64
C ASN A 185 11.54 -0.25 15.20
N GLY A 186 12.19 -0.25 14.05
CA GLY A 186 12.83 -1.43 13.45
C GLY A 186 11.90 -2.35 12.66
N LYS A 187 10.58 -2.25 12.80
CA LYS A 187 9.62 -3.05 12.02
C LYS A 187 9.60 -2.61 10.57
N SER A 188 9.42 -3.58 9.68
CA SER A 188 9.37 -3.37 8.24
C SER A 188 8.18 -4.09 7.61
N GLN A 189 7.65 -3.55 6.52
CA GLN A 189 6.63 -4.15 5.68
C GLN A 189 6.94 -3.86 4.22
N THR A 190 6.63 -4.81 3.34
CA THR A 190 6.69 -4.63 1.89
C THR A 190 5.27 -4.36 1.38
N ASN A 191 5.14 -3.34 0.56
CA ASN A 191 3.90 -2.93 -0.08
C ASN A 191 4.10 -2.78 -1.59
N CYS A 192 3.02 -2.49 -2.29
CA CYS A 192 3.02 -2.38 -3.73
C CYS A 192 2.08 -1.27 -4.22
N ALA A 193 2.49 -0.51 -5.22
CA ALA A 193 1.63 0.42 -5.92
C ALA A 193 1.49 0.01 -7.40
N VAL A 194 0.30 0.22 -7.98
CA VAL A 194 0.05 -0.09 -9.39
C VAL A 194 0.10 1.19 -10.22
N ALA A 195 0.92 1.16 -11.27
CA ALA A 195 0.98 2.19 -12.29
C ALA A 195 0.66 1.58 -13.66
N LEU A 196 -0.04 2.32 -14.51
CA LEU A 196 -0.44 1.87 -15.84
C LEU A 196 0.34 2.65 -16.88
N ALA A 197 1.15 1.95 -17.67
CA ALA A 197 1.73 2.50 -18.88
C ALA A 197 0.67 2.59 -19.98
N PRO A 198 0.64 3.67 -20.79
CA PRO A 198 -0.41 3.90 -21.78
C PRO A 198 -0.38 2.89 -22.95
N SER A 199 0.71 2.17 -23.13
CA SER A 199 0.86 1.16 -24.17
C SER A 199 1.95 0.15 -23.83
N ALA A 200 2.03 -0.94 -24.58
CA ALA A 200 3.11 -1.95 -24.45
C ALA A 200 4.50 -1.41 -24.82
N GLN A 201 4.58 -0.32 -25.58
CA GLN A 201 5.82 0.31 -25.99
C GLN A 201 6.36 1.28 -24.95
N THR A 202 5.48 1.80 -24.09
CA THR A 202 5.85 2.74 -23.03
C THR A 202 6.10 1.98 -21.74
N LYS A 203 7.22 2.25 -21.08
CA LYS A 203 7.62 1.58 -19.84
C LYS A 203 7.52 2.55 -18.66
N VAL A 204 7.18 2.00 -17.48
CA VAL A 204 7.44 2.69 -16.22
C VAL A 204 8.90 2.43 -15.85
N VAL A 205 9.70 3.49 -15.77
CA VAL A 205 11.16 3.42 -15.59
C VAL A 205 11.64 3.98 -14.26
N GLY A 206 10.73 4.49 -13.46
CA GLY A 206 11.03 5.04 -12.15
C GLY A 206 9.79 5.10 -11.29
N ALA A 207 9.99 5.45 -10.03
CA ALA A 207 8.94 5.70 -9.07
C ALA A 207 9.17 7.04 -8.35
N GLU A 208 8.11 7.67 -7.89
CA GLU A 208 8.16 8.89 -7.10
C GLU A 208 7.31 8.74 -5.84
N TYR A 209 7.88 9.13 -4.70
CA TYR A 209 7.12 9.36 -3.47
C TYR A 209 6.81 10.85 -3.36
N TRP A 210 5.52 11.18 -3.27
CA TRP A 210 5.03 12.56 -3.20
C TRP A 210 4.20 12.84 -1.94
N GLY A 211 4.37 12.01 -0.91
CA GLY A 211 3.78 12.25 0.40
C GLY A 211 4.31 13.52 1.06
N GLU A 212 3.58 14.05 2.01
CA GLU A 212 4.01 15.25 2.76
C GLU A 212 5.37 14.99 3.46
N PRO A 213 6.34 15.92 3.40
CA PRO A 213 6.31 17.28 2.85
C PRO A 213 6.80 17.41 1.40
N TYR A 214 6.82 16.33 0.61
CA TYR A 214 7.38 16.30 -0.76
C TYR A 214 6.33 16.46 -1.85
N ASN A 215 5.10 16.82 -1.48
CA ASN A 215 4.03 17.02 -2.45
C ASN A 215 4.12 18.37 -3.16
N SER A 216 3.54 18.44 -4.35
CA SER A 216 3.55 19.65 -5.19
C SER A 216 2.80 20.84 -4.59
N LEU A 217 1.94 20.64 -3.62
CA LEU A 217 1.18 21.70 -2.95
C LEU A 217 2.07 22.60 -2.09
N SER A 218 3.27 22.15 -1.74
CA SER A 218 4.24 22.88 -0.93
C SER A 218 5.44 23.40 -1.73
N ASP A 219 5.34 23.55 -3.07
CA ASP A 219 6.43 23.89 -3.98
C ASP A 219 7.63 22.94 -3.91
N LYS A 220 7.43 21.78 -3.33
CA LYS A 220 8.45 20.76 -3.21
C LYS A 220 8.29 19.69 -4.30
N LYS A 221 9.38 19.02 -4.57
CA LYS A 221 9.43 17.93 -5.54
C LYS A 221 9.47 16.62 -4.78
N GLY A 222 8.80 15.61 -5.32
CA GLY A 222 8.84 14.25 -4.79
C GLY A 222 10.25 13.66 -4.77
N LEU A 223 10.39 12.55 -4.07
CA LEU A 223 11.61 11.75 -4.06
C LEU A 223 11.50 10.71 -5.16
N THR A 224 12.55 10.52 -5.96
CA THR A 224 12.49 9.61 -7.11
C THR A 224 13.45 8.44 -6.95
N TRP A 225 13.06 7.28 -7.48
CA TRP A 225 13.90 6.10 -7.64
C TRP A 225 13.98 5.71 -9.11
N LYS A 226 15.21 5.45 -9.58
CA LYS A 226 15.48 5.07 -10.96
C LYS A 226 16.57 4.00 -11.05
#